data_a95b05ba98737aae69ad84c9a59507d2
#
_entry.id   a95b05ba98737aae69ad84c9a59507d2
#
_cell.length_a   1.000
_cell.length_b   1.000
_cell.length_c   1.000
_cell.angle_alpha   90.00
_cell.angle_beta   90.00
_cell.angle_gamma   90.00
#
_symmetry.space_group_name_H-M   'P 1'
#
loop_
_entity.id
_entity.type
_entity.pdbx_description
1 polymer ?
#
loop_
_entity_poly.entity_id
_entity_poly.type
_entity_poly.pdbx_seq_one_letter_code
_entity_poly.pdbx_strand_id
1 'polypeptide(L)'
;MKKIFLAILPALLFTACKRMPIKTETRMYELTFVDGKTEIYTINNVDVNAQAYIGHSGGTYHFYLPSAGYIDAVIRFKRVK
;
A
#
# COMPACT_ATOMS: atom_id res chain seq x y z
N MET A 1 37.88 -11.70 26.38
CA MET A 1 37.38 -11.20 26.85
C MET A 1 36.81 -10.09 26.25
N LYS A 2 37.22 -9.20 26.04
CA LYS A 2 36.73 -8.18 25.49
C LYS A 2 36.35 -8.35 24.16
N LYS A 3 36.79 -9.16 23.42
CA LYS A 3 36.45 -9.35 22.12
C LYS A 3 35.07 -9.69 21.97
N ILE A 4 34.45 -10.27 22.86
CA ILE A 4 33.09 -10.64 22.78
C ILE A 4 32.21 -9.48 22.62
N PHE A 5 32.58 -8.38 23.19
CA PHE A 5 31.80 -7.25 23.04
C PHE A 5 31.66 -6.84 21.66
N LEU A 6 32.64 -7.03 20.85
CA LEU A 6 32.61 -6.62 19.50
C LEU A 6 31.50 -7.24 18.77
N ALA A 7 31.18 -8.45 19.09
CA ALA A 7 30.15 -9.12 18.38
C ALA A 7 28.83 -8.45 18.64
N ILE A 8 28.65 -7.96 19.80
CA ILE A 8 27.40 -7.34 20.12
C ILE A 8 27.23 -6.03 19.44
N LEU A 9 28.26 -5.27 19.33
CA LEU A 9 28.18 -4.01 18.68
C LEU A 9 27.63 -4.06 17.28
N PRO A 10 28.12 -4.93 16.45
CA PRO A 10 27.62 -4.98 15.10
C PRO A 10 26.12 -5.23 15.06
N ALA A 11 25.66 -6.04 15.95
CA ALA A 11 24.25 -6.33 15.97
C ALA A 11 23.44 -5.07 16.27
N LEU A 12 23.94 -4.26 17.12
CA LEU A 12 23.24 -3.04 17.42
C LEU A 12 23.24 -2.11 16.24
N LEU A 13 24.30 -2.09 15.52
CA LEU A 13 24.37 -1.24 14.39
C LEU A 13 23.33 -1.61 13.34
N PHE A 14 23.14 -2.88 13.13
CA PHE A 14 22.17 -3.29 12.19
C PHE A 14 20.82 -2.78 12.60
N THR A 15 20.50 -2.89 13.84
CA THR A 15 19.22 -2.43 14.31
C THR A 15 19.08 -0.94 14.07
N ALA A 16 20.11 -0.22 14.31
CA ALA A 16 20.03 1.21 14.16
C ALA A 16 19.88 1.61 12.71
N CYS A 17 20.46 0.88 11.82
CA CYS A 17 20.37 1.21 10.44
C CYS A 17 19.06 0.83 9.83
N LYS A 18 18.29 -0.02 10.51
CA LYS A 18 17.10 -0.45 9.95
C LYS A 18 16.12 0.66 9.82
N ARG A 19 15.43 0.74 8.73
CA ARG A 19 14.44 1.74 8.59
C ARG A 19 13.29 1.43 9.45
N MET A 20 12.47 2.38 9.76
CA MET A 20 11.29 2.16 10.52
C MET A 20 10.36 1.29 9.72
N PRO A 21 9.68 0.37 10.35
CA PRO A 21 8.75 -0.48 9.63
C PRO A 21 7.61 0.36 9.07
N ILE A 22 7.14 -0.01 7.91
CA ILE A 22 6.02 0.64 7.29
C ILE A 22 4.78 0.08 7.92
N LYS A 23 3.90 0.95 8.37
CA LYS A 23 2.64 0.51 8.94
C LYS A 23 1.68 0.25 7.82
N THR A 24 0.96 -0.84 7.93
CA THR A 24 -0.01 -1.19 6.91
C THR A 24 -1.36 -1.41 7.55
N GLU A 25 -2.38 -1.38 6.74
CA GLU A 25 -3.75 -1.57 7.20
C GLU A 25 -4.56 -2.24 6.11
N THR A 26 -5.72 -2.74 6.47
CA THR A 26 -6.66 -3.29 5.51
C THR A 26 -7.67 -2.21 5.19
N ARG A 27 -7.93 -2.00 3.92
CA ARG A 27 -8.89 -0.99 3.49
C ARG A 27 -9.95 -1.61 2.62
N MET A 28 -11.13 -1.00 2.63
CA MET A 28 -12.21 -1.41 1.76
C MET A 28 -12.61 -0.22 0.92
N TYR A 29 -12.70 -0.42 -0.38
CA TYR A 29 -13.09 0.62 -1.31
C TYR A 29 -14.29 0.17 -2.11
N GLU A 30 -15.22 1.08 -2.32
CA GLU A 30 -16.34 0.83 -3.19
C GLU A 30 -15.96 1.39 -4.55
N LEU A 31 -15.86 0.56 -5.54
CA LEU A 31 -15.39 0.96 -6.86
C LEU A 31 -16.56 0.96 -7.83
N THR A 32 -16.70 2.03 -8.59
CA THR A 32 -17.73 2.12 -9.62
C THR A 32 -17.04 1.95 -10.96
N PHE A 33 -17.52 1.00 -11.73
CA PHE A 33 -16.90 0.66 -13.00
C PHE A 33 -17.58 1.39 -14.15
N VAL A 34 -16.95 1.37 -15.30
CA VAL A 34 -17.46 2.09 -16.48
C VAL A 34 -18.82 1.60 -16.92
N ASP A 35 -19.19 0.36 -16.61
CA ASP A 35 -20.48 -0.17 -16.99
C ASP A 35 -21.56 0.18 -15.97
N GLY A 36 -21.21 0.96 -14.95
CA GLY A 36 -22.17 1.37 -13.95
C GLY A 36 -22.25 0.47 -12.74
N LYS A 37 -21.56 -0.65 -12.76
CA LYS A 37 -21.61 -1.57 -11.62
C LYS A 37 -20.71 -1.09 -10.52
N THR A 38 -21.06 -1.47 -9.31
CA THR A 38 -20.30 -1.09 -8.13
C THR A 38 -19.92 -2.34 -7.35
N GLU A 39 -18.68 -2.43 -6.94
CA GLU A 39 -18.22 -3.57 -6.15
C GLU A 39 -17.35 -3.08 -5.02
N ILE A 40 -17.30 -3.85 -3.94
CA ILE A 40 -16.46 -3.52 -2.82
C ILE A 40 -15.26 -4.43 -2.82
N TYR A 41 -14.09 -3.82 -2.77
CA TYR A 41 -12.83 -4.53 -2.76
C TYR A 41 -12.18 -4.36 -1.40
N THR A 42 -11.66 -5.46 -0.87
CA THR A 42 -10.90 -5.44 0.38
C THR A 42 -9.44 -5.61 0.00
N ILE A 43 -8.62 -4.68 0.40
CA ILE A 43 -7.20 -4.69 0.07
C ILE A 43 -6.41 -4.73 1.36
N ASN A 44 -5.56 -5.74 1.48
CA ASN A 44 -4.75 -5.93 2.67
C ASN A 44 -3.37 -5.34 2.52
N ASN A 45 -2.74 -5.08 3.63
CA ASN A 45 -1.36 -4.61 3.66
C ASN A 45 -1.14 -3.32 2.88
N VAL A 46 -2.05 -2.39 3.02
CA VAL A 46 -1.95 -1.09 2.38
C VAL A 46 -1.17 -0.16 3.30
N ASP A 47 -0.15 0.50 2.76
CA ASP A 47 0.62 1.47 3.53
C ASP A 47 -0.36 2.54 4.02
N VAL A 48 -0.34 2.85 5.30
CA VAL A 48 -1.28 3.82 5.87
C VAL A 48 -1.16 5.19 5.23
N ASN A 49 -0.03 5.48 4.60
CA ASN A 49 0.17 6.76 3.93
C ASN A 49 -0.15 6.71 2.45
N ALA A 50 -0.54 5.57 1.93
CA ALA A 50 -0.84 5.46 0.52
C ALA A 50 -2.16 6.14 0.19
N GLN A 51 -2.23 6.73 -0.99
CA GLN A 51 -3.43 7.40 -1.45
C GLN A 51 -3.89 6.75 -2.73
N ALA A 52 -5.17 6.50 -2.82
CA ALA A 52 -5.76 5.93 -4.01
C ALA A 52 -6.14 7.05 -4.96
N TYR A 53 -6.14 6.76 -6.25
CA TYR A 53 -6.61 7.75 -7.21
C TYR A 53 -7.09 7.05 -8.48
N ILE A 54 -7.83 7.82 -9.29
CA ILE A 54 -8.27 7.36 -10.58
C ILE A 54 -7.37 7.98 -11.62
N GLY A 55 -6.76 7.14 -12.44
CA GLY A 55 -5.94 7.61 -13.54
C GLY A 55 -6.66 7.42 -14.85
N HIS A 56 -6.29 8.19 -15.85
CA HIS A 56 -6.86 8.07 -17.17
C HIS A 56 -5.71 8.02 -18.16
N SER A 57 -5.62 6.93 -18.88
CA SER A 57 -4.50 6.75 -19.78
C SER A 57 -4.96 5.93 -20.97
N GLY A 58 -4.61 6.38 -22.18
CA GLY A 58 -4.96 5.64 -23.37
C GLY A 58 -6.45 5.46 -23.58
N GLY A 59 -7.24 6.38 -23.11
CA GLY A 59 -8.67 6.29 -23.29
C GLY A 59 -9.37 5.42 -22.28
N THR A 60 -8.65 4.93 -21.28
CA THR A 60 -9.25 4.08 -20.26
C THR A 60 -9.02 4.68 -18.89
N TYR A 61 -9.86 4.31 -17.95
CA TYR A 61 -9.74 4.75 -16.59
C TYR A 61 -9.26 3.59 -15.75
N HIS A 62 -8.58 3.88 -14.68
CA HIS A 62 -8.15 2.83 -13.75
C HIS A 62 -8.04 3.38 -12.34
N PHE A 63 -8.28 2.51 -11.39
CA PHE A 63 -8.07 2.81 -10.00
C PHE A 63 -6.67 2.35 -9.64
N TYR A 64 -5.92 3.18 -8.96
CA TYR A 64 -4.56 2.82 -8.57
C TYR A 64 -4.35 3.09 -7.10
N LEU A 65 -3.73 2.13 -6.44
CA LEU A 65 -3.35 2.29 -5.05
C LEU A 65 -1.95 1.75 -4.92
N PRO A 66 -0.99 2.55 -4.47
CA PRO A 66 0.36 2.05 -4.25
C PRO A 66 0.32 0.82 -3.37
N SER A 67 1.08 -0.18 -3.70
CA SER A 67 1.16 -1.45 -3.02
C SER A 67 0.08 -2.43 -3.43
N ALA A 68 -0.97 -1.99 -4.07
CA ALA A 68 -2.04 -2.87 -4.50
C ALA A 68 -2.14 -2.97 -6.02
N GLY A 69 -1.63 -1.99 -6.73
CA GLY A 69 -1.64 -2.04 -8.18
C GLY A 69 -2.86 -1.39 -8.81
N TYR A 70 -3.21 -1.83 -10.00
CA TYR A 70 -4.26 -1.22 -10.79
C TYR A 70 -5.49 -2.08 -10.86
N ILE A 71 -6.64 -1.44 -10.94
CA ILE A 71 -7.88 -2.12 -11.27
C ILE A 71 -8.46 -1.33 -12.43
N ASP A 72 -8.60 -1.97 -13.58
CA ASP A 72 -9.03 -1.30 -14.80
C ASP A 72 -10.53 -1.03 -14.84
N ALA A 73 -10.89 -0.06 -15.67
CA ALA A 73 -12.29 0.27 -15.92
C ALA A 73 -13.04 0.85 -14.73
N VAL A 74 -12.31 1.40 -13.77
CA VAL A 74 -12.92 2.03 -12.61
C VAL A 74 -12.96 3.52 -12.84
N ILE A 75 -14.13 4.12 -12.75
CA ILE A 75 -14.26 5.56 -12.99
C ILE A 75 -14.42 6.34 -11.70
N ARG A 76 -14.67 5.66 -10.58
CA ARG A 76 -14.87 6.36 -9.34
C ARG A 76 -14.65 5.41 -8.17
N PHE A 77 -14.23 5.91 -7.07
CA PHE A 77 -14.05 5.09 -5.88
C PHE A 77 -14.43 5.87 -4.63
N LYS A 78 -14.70 5.11 -3.56
CA LYS A 78 -15.00 5.71 -2.28
C LYS A 78 -14.47 4.77 -1.23
N ARG A 79 -13.73 5.28 -0.28
CA ARG A 79 -13.24 4.44 0.80
C ARG A 79 -14.37 4.23 1.79
N VAL A 80 -14.66 2.98 2.13
CA VAL A 80 -15.76 2.68 3.05
C VAL A 80 -15.25 2.14 4.38
N LYS A 81 -13.96 1.79 4.46
CA LYS A 81 -13.46 1.35 5.73
C LYS A 81 -11.94 1.41 5.84
#